data_e0ad12c72007a8d3d6bcfa122f28a777
#
_entry.id   e0ad12c72007a8d3d6bcfa122f28a777
#
_cell.length_a   1.000
_cell.length_b   1.000
_cell.length_c   1.000
_cell.angle_alpha   90.00
_cell.angle_beta   90.00
_cell.angle_gamma   90.00
#
_symmetry.space_group_name_H-M   'P 1'
#
loop_
_entity.id
_entity.type
_entity.pdbx_description
1 polymer ?
#
loop_
_entity_poly.entity_id
_entity_poly.type
_entity_poly.pdbx_seq_one_letter_code
_entity_poly.pdbx_strand_id
1 'polypeptide(L)'
;MPDPVSITTSIFGIVQGVAFLSSTIDNIRSAPESIKNIQRQLQHLKPILSQLECAVDQKQIDIDQVGAELKDALHNCDQACTEFSTSLGHWTRHSSEDEMSVLDYTKIGLLRQSRIRLMKDQLDQCIRILNVTLVTNTALQMSRQEGMIKDLAGNKLSSLEASLKKSINEVPKDKRAIVKYEAEASGSSEIDDKESIAQEIERYKDMVRVSEKVCRKALEAVTTERAAQRISDVCATEESTTLAGKFNVDGSDMTGQDISKIHAGQKSFAVAGLANNFDFTCFVPRRND
;
A
#
# COMPACT_ATOMS: atom_id res chain seq x y z
N MET A 1 15.18 4.15 12.99
CA MET A 1 14.95 3.54 11.66
C MET A 1 14.50 2.11 11.89
N PRO A 2 13.41 1.66 11.30
CA PRO A 2 13.05 0.25 11.34
C PRO A 2 14.11 -0.53 10.55
N ASP A 3 14.69 -1.54 11.17
CA ASP A 3 15.62 -2.42 10.48
C ASP A 3 14.87 -3.55 9.74
N PRO A 4 15.45 -4.15 8.71
CA PRO A 4 14.84 -5.27 7.98
C PRO A 4 14.44 -6.43 8.89
N VAL A 5 15.22 -6.72 9.92
CA VAL A 5 14.96 -7.79 10.89
C VAL A 5 13.66 -7.54 11.67
N SER A 6 13.41 -6.28 12.04
CA SER A 6 12.17 -5.88 12.73
C SER A 6 10.91 -6.08 11.86
N ILE A 7 11.01 -5.85 10.56
CA ILE A 7 9.89 -6.08 9.63
C ILE A 7 9.66 -7.56 9.39
N THR A 8 10.72 -8.34 9.16
CA THR A 8 10.62 -9.80 9.01
C THR A 8 10.00 -10.44 10.26
N THR A 9 10.39 -9.99 11.46
CA THR A 9 9.77 -10.45 12.72
C THR A 9 8.29 -10.11 12.78
N SER A 10 7.89 -8.92 12.32
CA SER A 10 6.46 -8.52 12.27
C SER A 10 5.67 -9.32 11.24
N ILE A 11 6.27 -9.65 10.08
CA ILE A 11 5.65 -10.54 9.07
C ILE A 11 5.44 -11.93 9.66
N PHE A 12 6.43 -12.47 10.37
CA PHE A 12 6.29 -13.78 11.01
C PHE A 12 5.19 -13.79 12.07
N GLY A 13 5.09 -12.74 12.90
CA GLY A 13 4.02 -12.60 13.89
C GLY A 13 2.63 -12.66 13.26
N ILE A 14 2.37 -11.82 12.25
CA ILE A 14 1.06 -11.80 11.59
C ILE A 14 0.75 -13.11 10.85
N VAL A 15 1.75 -13.78 10.26
CA VAL A 15 1.54 -15.10 9.63
C VAL A 15 1.03 -16.10 10.66
N GLN A 16 1.60 -16.10 11.88
CA GLN A 16 1.13 -16.94 12.97
C GLN A 16 -0.25 -16.53 13.46
N GLY A 17 -0.54 -15.24 13.66
CA GLY A 17 -1.85 -14.75 14.05
C GLY A 17 -2.96 -15.10 13.05
N VAL A 18 -2.68 -14.95 11.75
CA VAL A 18 -3.58 -15.35 10.66
C VAL A 18 -3.80 -16.86 10.63
N ALA A 19 -2.75 -17.66 10.83
CA ALA A 19 -2.87 -19.12 10.87
C ALA A 19 -3.69 -19.57 12.08
N PHE A 20 -3.46 -18.98 13.25
CA PHE A 20 -4.18 -19.27 14.47
C PHE A 20 -5.68 -18.93 14.35
N LEU A 21 -6.00 -17.73 13.87
CA LEU A 21 -7.39 -17.32 13.65
C LEU A 21 -8.08 -18.19 12.58
N SER A 22 -7.39 -18.50 11.48
CA SER A 22 -7.91 -19.44 10.47
C SER A 22 -8.28 -20.78 11.08
N SER A 23 -7.36 -21.37 11.87
CA SER A 23 -7.61 -22.66 12.55
C SER A 23 -8.78 -22.58 13.53
N THR A 24 -8.88 -21.47 14.28
CA THR A 24 -10.00 -21.24 15.20
C THR A 24 -11.34 -21.23 14.46
N ILE A 25 -11.40 -20.57 13.29
CA ILE A 25 -12.62 -20.52 12.47
C ILE A 25 -12.93 -21.88 11.84
N ASP A 26 -11.91 -22.59 11.35
CA ASP A 26 -12.08 -23.91 10.71
C ASP A 26 -12.63 -24.95 11.69
N ASN A 27 -12.35 -24.81 12.99
CA ASN A 27 -12.89 -25.66 14.04
C ASN A 27 -14.36 -25.37 14.37
N ILE A 28 -14.94 -24.28 13.84
CA ILE A 28 -16.35 -23.94 14.06
C ILE A 28 -17.20 -24.51 12.94
N ARG A 29 -17.76 -25.73 13.15
CA ARG A 29 -18.74 -26.29 12.21
C ARG A 29 -19.99 -25.40 12.16
N SER A 30 -20.53 -25.24 10.96
CA SER A 30 -21.72 -24.40 10.73
C SER A 30 -21.54 -22.92 11.10
N ALA A 31 -20.30 -22.38 11.00
CA ALA A 31 -20.02 -20.98 11.26
C ALA A 31 -20.96 -20.06 10.45
N PRO A 32 -21.48 -18.98 11.05
CA PRO A 32 -22.27 -17.98 10.36
C PRO A 32 -21.52 -17.41 9.16
N GLU A 33 -22.25 -16.96 8.12
CA GLU A 33 -21.67 -16.42 6.89
C GLU A 33 -20.75 -15.22 7.16
N SER A 34 -21.04 -14.43 8.18
CA SER A 34 -20.20 -13.32 8.62
C SER A 34 -18.79 -13.77 9.07
N ILE A 35 -18.68 -14.90 9.76
CA ILE A 35 -17.40 -15.51 10.17
C ILE A 35 -16.70 -16.14 8.95
N LYS A 36 -17.45 -16.79 8.06
CA LYS A 36 -16.88 -17.31 6.80
C LYS A 36 -16.31 -16.22 5.91
N ASN A 37 -16.88 -15.02 5.96
CA ASN A 37 -16.34 -13.86 5.24
C ASN A 37 -14.97 -13.45 5.79
N ILE A 38 -14.76 -13.48 7.12
CA ILE A 38 -13.44 -13.28 7.72
C ILE A 38 -12.47 -14.34 7.23
N GLN A 39 -12.87 -15.61 7.23
CA GLN A 39 -12.02 -16.69 6.72
C GLN A 39 -11.56 -16.46 5.27
N ARG A 40 -12.46 -16.00 4.39
CA ARG A 40 -12.08 -15.66 3.01
C ARG A 40 -11.05 -14.53 2.97
N GLN A 41 -11.20 -13.50 3.80
CA GLN A 41 -10.21 -12.40 3.86
C GLN A 41 -8.85 -12.88 4.37
N LEU A 42 -8.81 -13.78 5.37
CA LEU A 42 -7.56 -14.39 5.82
C LEU A 42 -6.90 -15.21 4.71
N GLN A 43 -7.68 -15.93 3.89
CA GLN A 43 -7.17 -16.63 2.72
C GLN A 43 -6.61 -15.69 1.66
N HIS A 44 -7.18 -14.49 1.49
CA HIS A 44 -6.62 -13.46 0.62
C HIS A 44 -5.35 -12.81 1.19
N LEU A 45 -5.25 -12.66 2.51
CA LEU A 45 -4.11 -12.05 3.17
C LEU A 45 -2.86 -12.94 3.10
N LYS A 46 -2.99 -14.26 3.21
CA LYS A 46 -1.86 -15.21 3.21
C LYS A 46 -0.90 -15.04 2.01
N PRO A 47 -1.36 -15.05 0.75
CA PRO A 47 -0.44 -14.88 -0.39
C PRO A 47 0.21 -13.49 -0.44
N ILE A 48 -0.47 -12.45 0.05
CA ILE A 48 0.08 -11.08 0.12
C ILE A 48 1.24 -11.06 1.12
N LEU A 49 1.10 -11.69 2.28
CA LEU A 49 2.16 -11.80 3.29
C LEU A 49 3.36 -12.58 2.75
N SER A 50 3.15 -13.68 2.02
CA SER A 50 4.25 -14.43 1.40
C SER A 50 4.98 -13.62 0.33
N GLN A 51 4.26 -12.81 -0.46
CA GLN A 51 4.87 -11.90 -1.42
C GLN A 51 5.67 -10.80 -0.73
N LEU A 52 5.16 -10.26 0.38
CA LEU A 52 5.85 -9.25 1.16
C LEU A 52 7.14 -9.79 1.77
N GLU A 53 7.10 -10.99 2.36
CA GLU A 53 8.26 -11.68 2.90
C GLU A 53 9.35 -11.84 1.84
N CYS A 54 8.99 -12.38 0.68
CA CYS A 54 9.91 -12.53 -0.45
C CYS A 54 10.51 -11.18 -0.90
N ALA A 55 9.70 -10.12 -0.96
CA ALA A 55 10.15 -8.81 -1.39
C ALA A 55 11.07 -8.13 -0.37
N VAL A 56 10.89 -8.38 0.93
CA VAL A 56 11.79 -7.92 2.01
C VAL A 56 13.11 -8.68 1.96
N ASP A 57 13.07 -10.00 1.84
CA ASP A 57 14.27 -10.84 1.78
C ASP A 57 15.14 -10.52 0.56
N GLN A 58 14.52 -10.22 -0.57
CA GLN A 58 15.21 -9.81 -1.80
C GLN A 58 15.64 -8.34 -1.80
N LYS A 59 15.44 -7.60 -0.69
CA LYS A 59 15.72 -6.16 -0.58
C LYS A 59 15.06 -5.32 -1.68
N GLN A 60 13.90 -5.76 -2.11
CA GLN A 60 13.14 -5.07 -3.15
C GLN A 60 12.32 -3.90 -2.61
N ILE A 61 12.03 -3.87 -1.30
CA ILE A 61 11.25 -2.80 -0.67
C ILE A 61 12.21 -1.78 -0.08
N ASP A 62 11.97 -0.51 -0.40
CA ASP A 62 12.64 0.61 0.25
C ASP A 62 12.07 0.79 1.67
N ILE A 63 12.71 0.09 2.61
CA ILE A 63 12.30 0.06 4.02
C ILE A 63 12.43 1.44 4.67
N ASP A 64 13.35 2.28 4.22
CA ASP A 64 13.55 3.61 4.78
C ASP A 64 12.35 4.53 4.52
N GLN A 65 11.66 4.33 3.42
CA GLN A 65 10.48 5.12 3.06
C GLN A 65 9.18 4.67 3.74
N VAL A 66 8.94 3.37 3.85
CA VAL A 66 7.63 2.83 4.28
C VAL A 66 7.70 1.88 5.47
N GLY A 67 8.90 1.57 5.96
CA GLY A 67 9.11 0.50 6.94
C GLY A 67 8.42 0.73 8.28
N ALA A 68 8.34 1.96 8.76
CA ALA A 68 7.66 2.27 10.02
C ALA A 68 6.16 2.02 9.92
N GLU A 69 5.51 2.55 8.87
CA GLU A 69 4.09 2.38 8.63
C GLU A 69 3.72 0.92 8.34
N LEU A 70 4.58 0.22 7.61
CA LEU A 70 4.41 -1.21 7.33
C LEU A 70 4.48 -2.03 8.61
N LYS A 71 5.46 -1.77 9.48
CA LYS A 71 5.59 -2.43 10.79
C LYS A 71 4.37 -2.20 11.67
N ASP A 72 3.90 -0.95 11.77
CA ASP A 72 2.71 -0.59 12.55
C ASP A 72 1.46 -1.30 12.01
N ALA A 73 1.30 -1.36 10.69
CA ALA A 73 0.20 -2.07 10.06
C ALA A 73 0.21 -3.57 10.36
N LEU A 74 1.37 -4.22 10.23
CA LEU A 74 1.54 -5.64 10.52
C LEU A 74 1.26 -5.95 11.99
N HIS A 75 1.78 -5.13 12.90
CA HIS A 75 1.56 -5.28 14.34
C HIS A 75 0.07 -5.13 14.72
N ASN A 76 -0.58 -4.08 14.22
CA ASN A 76 -2.01 -3.86 14.47
C ASN A 76 -2.87 -5.01 13.93
N CYS A 77 -2.52 -5.56 12.77
CA CYS A 77 -3.24 -6.67 12.17
C CYS A 77 -3.04 -7.97 12.96
N ASP A 78 -1.82 -8.24 13.44
CA ASP A 78 -1.52 -9.39 14.30
C ASP A 78 -2.31 -9.33 15.61
N GLN A 79 -2.31 -8.19 16.28
CA GLN A 79 -3.13 -7.97 17.47
C GLN A 79 -4.63 -8.18 17.19
N ALA A 80 -5.14 -7.63 16.09
CA ALA A 80 -6.54 -7.80 15.73
C ALA A 80 -6.89 -9.29 15.52
N CYS A 81 -6.05 -10.05 14.84
CA CYS A 81 -6.24 -11.49 14.64
C CYS A 81 -6.24 -12.25 15.97
N THR A 82 -5.29 -11.96 16.85
CA THR A 82 -5.15 -12.64 18.15
C THR A 82 -6.32 -12.35 19.08
N GLU A 83 -6.73 -11.09 19.22
CA GLU A 83 -7.84 -10.69 20.08
C GLU A 83 -9.19 -11.20 19.54
N PHE A 84 -9.37 -11.15 18.22
CA PHE A 84 -10.59 -11.70 17.62
C PHE A 84 -10.67 -13.21 17.77
N SER A 85 -9.55 -13.92 17.65
CA SER A 85 -9.50 -15.38 17.90
C SER A 85 -9.88 -15.71 19.33
N THR A 86 -9.35 -14.96 20.32
CA THR A 86 -9.69 -15.11 21.73
C THR A 86 -11.17 -14.84 21.97
N SER A 87 -11.70 -13.77 21.39
CA SER A 87 -13.11 -13.42 21.48
C SER A 87 -14.01 -14.49 20.86
N LEU A 88 -13.62 -15.01 19.70
CA LEU A 88 -14.35 -16.06 19.01
C LEU A 88 -14.41 -17.35 19.82
N GLY A 89 -13.27 -17.79 20.41
CA GLY A 89 -13.23 -18.92 21.32
C GLY A 89 -14.13 -18.74 22.54
N HIS A 90 -14.20 -17.51 23.09
CA HIS A 90 -15.13 -17.21 24.18
C HIS A 90 -16.61 -17.25 23.75
N TRP A 91 -16.91 -16.80 22.54
CA TRP A 91 -18.30 -16.81 22.02
C TRP A 91 -18.78 -18.20 21.64
N THR A 92 -17.88 -19.14 21.35
CA THR A 92 -18.19 -20.51 20.95
C THR A 92 -18.00 -21.54 22.05
N ARG A 93 -17.81 -21.11 23.29
CA ARG A 93 -17.47 -21.99 24.43
C ARG A 93 -18.53 -23.05 24.78
N HIS A 94 -19.77 -22.85 24.37
CA HIS A 94 -20.86 -23.80 24.60
C HIS A 94 -21.12 -24.73 23.40
N SER A 95 -20.36 -24.52 22.31
CA SER A 95 -20.42 -25.34 21.12
C SER A 95 -19.50 -26.53 21.26
N SER A 96 -19.90 -27.68 20.71
CA SER A 96 -19.07 -28.89 20.62
C SER A 96 -18.26 -28.90 19.33
N GLU A 97 -17.30 -29.82 19.22
CA GLU A 97 -16.54 -30.02 17.96
C GLU A 97 -17.43 -30.37 16.76
N ASP A 98 -18.61 -30.93 17.02
CA ASP A 98 -19.54 -31.43 15.98
C ASP A 98 -20.62 -30.41 15.61
N GLU A 99 -21.08 -29.55 16.53
CA GLU A 99 -22.22 -28.66 16.29
C GLU A 99 -22.11 -27.33 17.06
N MET A 100 -22.40 -26.23 16.37
CA MET A 100 -22.52 -24.93 17.03
C MET A 100 -23.79 -24.89 17.88
N SER A 101 -23.68 -24.55 19.16
CA SER A 101 -24.79 -24.31 20.04
C SER A 101 -25.74 -23.24 19.50
N VAL A 102 -27.06 -23.48 19.58
CA VAL A 102 -28.07 -22.47 19.17
C VAL A 102 -27.89 -21.15 19.92
N LEU A 103 -27.45 -21.22 21.19
CA LEU A 103 -27.17 -20.02 21.99
C LEU A 103 -25.97 -19.24 21.45
N ASP A 104 -24.87 -19.93 21.10
CA ASP A 104 -23.67 -19.30 20.54
C ASP A 104 -23.96 -18.77 19.14
N TYR A 105 -24.66 -19.51 18.29
CA TYR A 105 -25.09 -19.05 16.97
C TYR A 105 -25.92 -17.77 17.03
N THR A 106 -26.89 -17.71 17.95
CA THR A 106 -27.76 -16.55 18.14
C THR A 106 -26.96 -15.35 18.65
N LYS A 107 -26.05 -15.56 19.63
CA LYS A 107 -25.16 -14.51 20.14
C LYS A 107 -24.27 -13.93 19.06
N ILE A 108 -23.60 -14.76 18.28
CA ILE A 108 -22.74 -14.32 17.17
C ILE A 108 -23.59 -13.61 16.11
N GLY A 109 -24.75 -14.18 15.76
CA GLY A 109 -25.61 -13.67 14.71
C GLY A 109 -26.28 -12.33 15.02
N LEU A 110 -26.60 -12.05 16.27
CA LEU A 110 -27.34 -10.84 16.67
C LEU A 110 -26.52 -9.86 17.50
N LEU A 111 -25.73 -10.33 18.46
CA LEU A 111 -25.10 -9.45 19.46
C LEU A 111 -23.65 -9.06 19.11
N ARG A 112 -22.97 -9.85 18.28
CA ARG A 112 -21.54 -9.64 17.99
C ARG A 112 -21.26 -9.11 16.57
N GLN A 113 -22.28 -8.71 15.83
CA GLN A 113 -22.16 -8.26 14.44
C GLN A 113 -21.27 -7.01 14.28
N SER A 114 -21.27 -6.08 15.25
CA SER A 114 -20.41 -4.90 15.22
C SER A 114 -18.93 -5.28 15.27
N ARG A 115 -18.56 -6.20 16.19
CA ARG A 115 -17.16 -6.67 16.31
C ARG A 115 -16.71 -7.47 15.10
N ILE A 116 -17.58 -8.29 14.53
CA ILE A 116 -17.29 -9.03 13.29
C ILE A 116 -17.05 -8.06 12.11
N ARG A 117 -17.90 -7.03 11.99
CA ARG A 117 -17.70 -5.99 10.96
C ARG A 117 -16.41 -5.20 11.19
N LEU A 118 -16.12 -4.82 12.44
CA LEU A 118 -14.90 -4.11 12.81
C LEU A 118 -13.65 -4.93 12.46
N MET A 119 -13.64 -6.23 12.80
CA MET A 119 -12.55 -7.14 12.41
C MET A 119 -12.39 -7.24 10.91
N LYS A 120 -13.50 -7.36 10.17
CA LYS A 120 -13.48 -7.35 8.71
C LYS A 120 -12.85 -6.08 8.16
N ASP A 121 -13.25 -4.91 8.67
CA ASP A 121 -12.74 -3.61 8.22
C ASP A 121 -11.25 -3.45 8.57
N GLN A 122 -10.79 -3.99 9.70
CA GLN A 122 -9.37 -4.03 10.07
C GLN A 122 -8.55 -4.89 9.08
N LEU A 123 -9.04 -6.07 8.71
CA LEU A 123 -8.40 -6.92 7.70
C LEU A 123 -8.36 -6.23 6.33
N ASP A 124 -9.44 -5.56 5.92
CA ASP A 124 -9.51 -4.80 4.68
C ASP A 124 -8.46 -3.67 4.65
N GLN A 125 -8.25 -2.97 5.76
CA GLN A 125 -7.19 -1.95 5.87
C GLN A 125 -5.79 -2.57 5.79
N CYS A 126 -5.55 -3.68 6.47
CA CYS A 126 -4.28 -4.41 6.39
C CYS A 126 -3.98 -4.83 4.94
N ILE A 127 -4.92 -5.49 4.28
CA ILE A 127 -4.79 -5.91 2.88
C ILE A 127 -4.51 -4.71 1.98
N ARG A 128 -5.19 -3.58 2.19
CA ARG A 128 -4.98 -2.34 1.42
C ARG A 128 -3.56 -1.81 1.58
N ILE A 129 -3.06 -1.71 2.82
CA ILE A 129 -1.72 -1.20 3.11
C ILE A 129 -0.66 -2.08 2.43
N LEU A 130 -0.76 -3.39 2.61
CA LEU A 130 0.19 -4.34 2.03
C LEU A 130 0.19 -4.30 0.50
N ASN A 131 -0.99 -4.29 -0.12
CA ASN A 131 -1.11 -4.20 -1.58
C ASN A 131 -0.56 -2.88 -2.12
N VAL A 132 -0.87 -1.74 -1.49
CA VAL A 132 -0.31 -0.44 -1.90
C VAL A 132 1.21 -0.47 -1.83
N THR A 133 1.78 -1.00 -0.74
CA THR A 133 3.23 -1.11 -0.57
C THR A 133 3.85 -1.96 -1.69
N LEU A 134 3.34 -3.17 -1.92
CA LEU A 134 3.88 -4.10 -2.92
C LEU A 134 3.74 -3.56 -4.35
N VAL A 135 2.55 -3.08 -4.72
CA VAL A 135 2.28 -2.61 -6.09
C VAL A 135 3.07 -1.34 -6.40
N THR A 136 3.17 -0.41 -5.44
CA THR A 136 3.98 0.81 -5.62
C THR A 136 5.44 0.46 -5.79
N ASN A 137 5.98 -0.37 -4.93
CA ASN A 137 7.38 -0.79 -5.02
C ASN A 137 7.67 -1.48 -6.36
N THR A 138 6.84 -2.43 -6.77
CA THR A 138 6.99 -3.11 -8.06
C THR A 138 6.92 -2.13 -9.24
N ALA A 139 5.98 -1.18 -9.22
CA ALA A 139 5.84 -0.21 -10.29
C ALA A 139 7.05 0.73 -10.39
N LEU A 140 7.60 1.17 -9.25
CA LEU A 140 8.80 2.01 -9.22
C LEU A 140 10.05 1.25 -9.68
N GLN A 141 10.21 -0.01 -9.28
CA GLN A 141 11.31 -0.85 -9.77
C GLN A 141 11.23 -1.08 -11.28
N MET A 142 10.04 -1.39 -11.79
CA MET A 142 9.82 -1.55 -13.23
C MET A 142 10.15 -0.27 -14.00
N SER A 143 9.81 0.91 -13.46
CA SER A 143 10.12 2.20 -14.09
C SER A 143 11.62 2.47 -14.15
N ARG A 144 12.39 1.97 -13.19
CA ARG A 144 13.84 2.18 -13.09
C ARG A 144 14.69 1.15 -13.88
N GLN A 145 14.09 0.04 -14.31
CA GLN A 145 14.80 -0.97 -15.09
C GLN A 145 15.11 -0.45 -16.50
N GLU A 146 16.40 -0.47 -16.89
CA GLU A 146 16.84 -0.17 -18.24
C GLU A 146 16.28 -1.19 -19.22
N GLY A 147 15.66 -0.72 -20.30
CA GLY A 147 15.13 -1.58 -21.38
C GLY A 147 13.63 -1.86 -21.33
N MET A 148 12.89 -1.44 -20.34
CA MET A 148 11.43 -1.50 -20.41
C MET A 148 10.86 -0.50 -21.40
N ILE A 149 9.78 -0.92 -22.08
CA ILE A 149 9.02 -0.06 -22.97
C ILE A 149 8.47 1.12 -22.13
N LYS A 150 9.02 2.32 -22.33
CA LYS A 150 8.70 3.53 -21.57
C LYS A 150 7.19 3.79 -21.47
N ASP A 151 6.45 3.51 -22.53
CA ASP A 151 5.00 3.67 -22.58
C ASP A 151 4.27 2.73 -21.61
N LEU A 152 4.75 1.50 -21.43
CA LEU A 152 4.13 0.52 -20.54
C LEU A 152 4.33 0.92 -19.07
N ALA A 153 5.53 1.37 -18.72
CA ALA A 153 5.83 1.86 -17.36
C ALA A 153 5.03 3.12 -17.03
N GLY A 154 4.96 4.09 -17.97
CA GLY A 154 4.18 5.31 -17.81
C GLY A 154 2.68 5.04 -17.62
N ASN A 155 2.10 4.11 -18.38
CA ASN A 155 0.70 3.72 -18.25
C ASN A 155 0.42 3.04 -16.89
N LYS A 156 1.33 2.19 -16.41
CA LYS A 156 1.21 1.54 -15.09
C LYS A 156 1.28 2.55 -13.95
N LEU A 157 2.23 3.49 -13.97
CA LEU A 157 2.34 4.54 -12.97
C LEU A 157 1.11 5.45 -12.96
N SER A 158 0.56 5.79 -14.14
CA SER A 158 -0.67 6.59 -14.26
C SER A 158 -1.89 5.88 -13.67
N SER A 159 -2.04 4.59 -13.96
CA SER A 159 -3.10 3.76 -13.38
C SER A 159 -2.98 3.63 -11.86
N LEU A 160 -1.76 3.45 -11.37
CA LEU A 160 -1.48 3.38 -9.94
C LEU A 160 -1.79 4.70 -9.24
N GLU A 161 -1.40 5.84 -9.82
CA GLU A 161 -1.72 7.17 -9.31
C GLU A 161 -3.23 7.38 -9.16
N ALA A 162 -4.01 6.99 -10.18
CA ALA A 162 -5.47 7.07 -10.14
C ALA A 162 -6.06 6.18 -9.03
N SER A 163 -5.53 4.97 -8.86
CA SER A 163 -5.94 4.05 -7.80
C SER A 163 -5.62 4.59 -6.41
N LEU A 164 -4.42 5.17 -6.20
CA LEU A 164 -4.02 5.78 -4.94
C LEU A 164 -4.90 6.98 -4.58
N LYS A 165 -5.19 7.87 -5.55
CA LYS A 165 -6.13 8.98 -5.35
C LYS A 165 -7.52 8.49 -4.94
N LYS A 166 -8.01 7.42 -5.57
CA LYS A 166 -9.27 6.78 -5.20
C LYS A 166 -9.24 6.27 -3.75
N SER A 167 -8.18 5.55 -3.36
CA SER A 167 -8.02 5.03 -1.99
C SER A 167 -8.00 6.14 -0.95
N ILE A 168 -7.31 7.26 -1.22
CA ILE A 168 -7.31 8.44 -0.34
C ILE A 168 -8.72 9.04 -0.21
N ASN A 169 -9.47 9.10 -1.30
CA ASN A 169 -10.83 9.62 -1.31
C ASN A 169 -11.84 8.71 -0.58
N GLU A 170 -11.50 7.46 -0.31
CA GLU A 170 -12.30 6.53 0.50
C GLU A 170 -12.11 6.70 2.01
N VAL A 171 -11.01 7.32 2.47
CA VAL A 171 -10.71 7.55 3.89
C VAL A 171 -11.85 8.21 4.68
N PRO A 172 -12.59 9.21 4.14
CA PRO A 172 -13.74 9.77 4.86
C PRO A 172 -14.86 8.75 5.12
N LYS A 173 -14.98 7.70 4.31
CA LYS A 173 -15.93 6.60 4.54
C LYS A 173 -15.49 5.76 5.72
N ASP A 174 -14.19 5.44 5.81
CA ASP A 174 -13.63 4.68 6.93
C ASP A 174 -13.77 5.48 8.24
N LYS A 175 -13.52 6.79 8.22
CA LYS A 175 -13.73 7.68 9.38
C LYS A 175 -15.20 7.71 9.83
N ARG A 176 -16.17 7.68 8.90
CA ARG A 176 -17.59 7.56 9.26
C ARG A 176 -17.96 6.22 9.87
N ALA A 177 -17.32 5.13 9.41
CA ALA A 177 -17.51 3.82 10.02
C ALA A 177 -17.02 3.79 11.47
N ILE A 178 -15.89 4.43 11.76
CA ILE A 178 -15.37 4.59 13.13
C ILE A 178 -16.42 5.25 14.04
N VAL A 179 -16.97 6.41 13.64
CA VAL A 179 -18.00 7.12 14.42
C VAL A 179 -19.21 6.22 14.70
N LYS A 180 -19.60 5.40 13.71
CA LYS A 180 -20.68 4.44 13.88
C LYS A 180 -20.34 3.36 14.91
N TYR A 181 -19.12 2.81 14.89
CA TYR A 181 -18.66 1.82 15.87
C TYR A 181 -18.61 2.41 17.27
N GLU A 182 -18.15 3.64 17.44
CA GLU A 182 -18.17 4.35 18.73
C GLU A 182 -19.59 4.52 19.29
N ALA A 183 -20.54 4.90 18.44
CA ALA A 183 -21.93 5.03 18.83
C ALA A 183 -22.55 3.67 19.23
N GLU A 184 -22.28 2.60 18.48
CA GLU A 184 -22.73 1.25 18.78
C GLU A 184 -22.11 0.72 20.10
N ALA A 185 -20.82 0.98 20.35
CA ALA A 185 -20.12 0.60 21.58
C ALA A 185 -20.69 1.31 22.82
N SER A 186 -21.06 2.58 22.68
CA SER A 186 -21.65 3.36 23.77
C SER A 186 -22.99 2.81 24.24
N GLY A 187 -23.74 2.14 23.37
CA GLY A 187 -25.03 1.51 23.67
C GLY A 187 -24.94 0.10 24.30
N SER A 188 -23.75 -0.50 24.38
CA SER A 188 -23.58 -1.84 24.98
C SER A 188 -23.82 -1.80 26.51
N SER A 189 -24.45 -2.84 27.05
CA SER A 189 -24.80 -2.93 28.48
C SER A 189 -23.71 -3.59 29.33
N GLU A 190 -22.79 -4.37 28.74
CA GLU A 190 -21.74 -5.08 29.46
C GLU A 190 -20.47 -4.25 29.56
N ILE A 191 -19.96 -4.03 30.78
CA ILE A 191 -18.81 -3.13 31.06
C ILE A 191 -17.51 -3.71 30.48
N ASP A 192 -17.25 -5.00 30.65
CA ASP A 192 -16.04 -5.69 30.16
C ASP A 192 -15.94 -5.70 28.62
N ASP A 193 -17.08 -5.78 27.94
CA ASP A 193 -17.12 -5.67 26.48
C ASP A 193 -16.82 -4.25 25.99
N LYS A 194 -17.20 -3.21 26.77
CA LYS A 194 -16.97 -1.81 26.36
C LYS A 194 -15.49 -1.46 26.23
N GLU A 195 -14.68 -1.84 27.21
CA GLU A 195 -13.25 -1.55 27.19
C GLU A 195 -12.55 -2.28 26.04
N SER A 196 -12.86 -3.57 25.85
CA SER A 196 -12.32 -4.34 24.73
C SER A 196 -12.70 -3.77 23.37
N ILE A 197 -13.98 -3.40 23.17
CA ILE A 197 -14.45 -2.79 21.92
C ILE A 197 -13.80 -1.41 21.70
N ALA A 198 -13.62 -0.61 22.75
CA ALA A 198 -12.96 0.68 22.64
C ALA A 198 -11.50 0.54 22.15
N GLN A 199 -10.77 -0.43 22.67
CA GLN A 199 -9.40 -0.74 22.22
C GLN A 199 -9.36 -1.21 20.76
N GLU A 200 -10.30 -2.06 20.34
CA GLU A 200 -10.44 -2.51 18.95
C GLU A 200 -10.73 -1.32 18.00
N ILE A 201 -11.58 -0.36 18.43
CA ILE A 201 -11.90 0.84 17.65
C ILE A 201 -10.68 1.75 17.54
N GLU A 202 -9.92 1.97 18.63
CA GLU A 202 -8.69 2.76 18.58
C GLU A 202 -7.67 2.14 17.63
N ARG A 203 -7.50 0.82 17.64
CA ARG A 203 -6.64 0.13 16.69
C ARG A 203 -7.11 0.34 15.25
N TYR A 204 -8.41 0.28 14.99
CA TYR A 204 -8.95 0.53 13.66
C TYR A 204 -8.68 1.98 13.21
N LYS A 205 -8.82 2.97 14.11
CA LYS A 205 -8.43 4.36 13.83
C LYS A 205 -6.96 4.47 13.41
N ASP A 206 -6.08 3.80 14.14
CA ASP A 206 -4.65 3.80 13.82
C ASP A 206 -4.39 3.15 12.48
N MET A 207 -5.02 2.02 12.17
CA MET A 207 -4.91 1.38 10.85
C MET A 207 -5.39 2.27 9.72
N VAL A 208 -6.50 2.99 9.88
CA VAL A 208 -7.00 3.96 8.88
C VAL A 208 -6.00 5.11 8.70
N ARG A 209 -5.42 5.62 9.80
CA ARG A 209 -4.39 6.68 9.76
C ARG A 209 -3.12 6.20 9.04
N VAL A 210 -2.65 5.01 9.36
CA VAL A 210 -1.48 4.37 8.69
C VAL A 210 -1.77 4.16 7.21
N SER A 211 -2.95 3.65 6.85
CA SER A 211 -3.37 3.45 5.46
C SER A 211 -3.37 4.76 4.66
N GLU A 212 -3.93 5.83 5.22
CA GLU A 212 -3.91 7.16 4.59
C GLU A 212 -2.48 7.63 4.36
N LYS A 213 -1.60 7.48 5.35
CA LYS A 213 -0.19 7.89 5.28
C LYS A 213 0.58 7.09 4.21
N VAL A 214 0.39 5.78 4.14
CA VAL A 214 1.00 4.91 3.12
C VAL A 214 0.52 5.30 1.73
N CYS A 215 -0.79 5.52 1.52
CA CYS A 215 -1.32 5.93 0.23
C CYS A 215 -0.77 7.30 -0.21
N ARG A 216 -0.60 8.26 0.70
CA ARG A 216 -0.02 9.59 0.39
C ARG A 216 1.45 9.49 0.02
N LYS A 217 2.26 8.75 0.79
CA LYS A 217 3.68 8.50 0.47
C LYS A 217 3.84 7.79 -0.87
N ALA A 218 3.03 6.78 -1.13
CA ALA A 218 3.02 6.07 -2.40
C ALA A 218 2.65 6.99 -3.57
N LEU A 219 1.65 7.86 -3.38
CA LEU A 219 1.24 8.85 -4.39
C LEU A 219 2.37 9.85 -4.68
N GLU A 220 3.03 10.36 -3.65
CA GLU A 220 4.19 11.24 -3.80
C GLU A 220 5.32 10.57 -4.58
N ALA A 221 5.70 9.34 -4.22
CA ALA A 221 6.73 8.57 -4.91
C ALA A 221 6.39 8.33 -6.38
N VAL A 222 5.14 7.94 -6.68
CA VAL A 222 4.66 7.70 -8.06
C VAL A 222 4.63 8.99 -8.88
N THR A 223 4.18 10.10 -8.30
CA THR A 223 4.15 11.39 -9.00
C THR A 223 5.55 11.92 -9.27
N THR A 224 6.48 11.78 -8.32
CA THR A 224 7.88 12.12 -8.48
C THR A 224 8.54 11.29 -9.58
N GLU A 225 8.33 9.97 -9.58
CA GLU A 225 8.89 9.07 -10.60
C GLU A 225 8.33 9.37 -12.00
N ARG A 226 7.02 9.70 -12.11
CA ARG A 226 6.41 10.13 -13.39
C ARG A 226 6.91 11.47 -13.87
N ALA A 227 7.19 12.39 -12.95
CA ALA A 227 7.72 13.71 -13.27
C ALA A 227 9.22 13.64 -13.63
N ALA A 228 9.95 12.62 -13.19
CA ALA A 228 11.35 12.44 -13.52
C ALA A 228 11.50 12.20 -15.02
N GLN A 229 12.21 13.12 -15.69
CA GLN A 229 12.52 12.99 -17.11
C GLN A 229 13.85 12.23 -17.26
N ARG A 230 13.78 11.02 -17.85
CA ARG A 230 14.97 10.24 -18.21
C ARG A 230 15.32 10.49 -19.67
N ILE A 231 16.48 11.05 -19.92
CA ILE A 231 17.00 11.37 -21.25
C ILE A 231 18.23 10.48 -21.48
N SER A 232 18.13 9.50 -22.36
CA SER A 232 19.25 8.62 -22.69
C SER A 232 19.41 8.47 -24.21
N ASP A 233 20.61 8.09 -24.62
CA ASP A 233 20.92 7.77 -26.02
C ASP A 233 20.65 8.93 -27.00
N VAL A 234 20.91 10.16 -26.57
CA VAL A 234 20.82 11.34 -27.41
C VAL A 234 22.06 11.39 -28.31
N CYS A 235 21.85 11.22 -29.59
CA CYS A 235 22.94 11.20 -30.56
C CYS A 235 22.74 12.27 -31.63
N ALA A 236 23.74 13.06 -31.86
CA ALA A 236 23.81 14.03 -32.97
C ALA A 236 25.00 13.68 -33.85
N THR A 237 24.78 13.45 -35.15
CA THR A 237 25.79 13.06 -36.12
C THR A 237 25.62 13.90 -37.40
N GLU A 238 26.65 13.98 -38.20
CA GLU A 238 26.62 14.56 -39.56
C GLU A 238 26.10 16.03 -39.60
N GLU A 239 26.76 16.93 -38.85
CA GLU A 239 26.41 18.37 -38.79
C GLU A 239 24.99 18.66 -38.30
N SER A 240 24.39 17.75 -37.52
CA SER A 240 23.03 17.88 -36.96
C SER A 240 23.03 18.53 -35.56
N THR A 241 21.90 19.10 -35.19
CA THR A 241 21.64 19.56 -33.82
C THR A 241 20.50 18.75 -33.22
N THR A 242 20.75 18.10 -32.11
CA THR A 242 19.74 17.33 -31.38
C THR A 242 19.47 17.97 -30.03
N LEU A 243 18.20 18.23 -29.74
CA LEU A 243 17.73 18.81 -28.49
C LEU A 243 16.81 17.83 -27.81
N ALA A 244 17.10 17.50 -26.56
CA ALA A 244 16.26 16.60 -25.75
C ALA A 244 16.06 17.20 -24.35
N GLY A 245 14.82 17.20 -23.86
CA GLY A 245 14.51 17.73 -22.54
C GLY A 245 13.36 18.73 -22.52
N LYS A 246 13.21 19.43 -21.41
CA LYS A 246 12.23 20.51 -21.25
C LYS A 246 12.91 21.84 -21.54
N PHE A 247 12.30 22.67 -22.35
CA PHE A 247 12.77 24.00 -22.70
C PHE A 247 11.69 25.03 -22.35
N ASN A 248 12.05 26.21 -21.90
CA ASN A 248 11.16 27.30 -21.46
C ASN A 248 10.24 26.89 -20.29
N VAL A 249 10.82 26.29 -19.24
CA VAL A 249 10.08 25.82 -18.06
C VAL A 249 9.97 26.95 -17.06
N ASP A 250 8.78 27.19 -16.53
CA ASP A 250 8.60 28.09 -15.39
C ASP A 250 9.26 27.48 -14.13
N GLY A 251 9.86 28.35 -13.29
CA GLY A 251 10.70 27.92 -12.16
C GLY A 251 10.02 27.05 -11.08
N SER A 252 8.72 26.78 -11.20
CA SER A 252 7.96 25.87 -10.35
C SER A 252 8.03 24.39 -10.78
N ASP A 253 8.55 24.09 -11.97
CA ASP A 253 8.53 22.75 -12.57
C ASP A 253 9.92 22.07 -12.45
N MET A 254 10.48 22.10 -11.24
CA MET A 254 11.75 21.44 -10.89
C MET A 254 11.59 19.91 -10.85
N THR A 255 11.45 19.29 -12.02
CA THR A 255 11.48 17.83 -12.13
C THR A 255 12.92 17.35 -12.24
N GLY A 256 13.29 16.34 -11.45
CA GLY A 256 14.60 15.70 -11.57
C GLY A 256 14.80 15.13 -12.99
N GLN A 257 15.98 15.36 -13.57
CA GLN A 257 16.37 14.80 -14.86
C GLN A 257 17.53 13.83 -14.67
N ASP A 258 17.37 12.62 -15.17
CA ASP A 258 18.45 11.65 -15.29
C ASP A 258 18.92 11.64 -16.75
N ILE A 259 20.16 12.10 -16.98
CA ILE A 259 20.69 12.33 -18.30
C ILE A 259 21.92 11.44 -18.49
N SER A 260 21.86 10.55 -19.48
CA SER A 260 22.93 9.61 -19.76
C SER A 260 23.13 9.38 -21.26
N LYS A 261 24.33 8.96 -21.65
CA LYS A 261 24.67 8.54 -23.03
C LYS A 261 24.36 9.59 -24.09
N ILE A 262 24.89 10.80 -23.91
CA ILE A 262 24.81 11.88 -24.90
C ILE A 262 26.07 11.88 -25.75
N HIS A 263 25.90 11.78 -27.05
CA HIS A 263 26.97 11.76 -28.03
C HIS A 263 26.76 12.82 -29.10
N ALA A 264 27.80 13.61 -29.37
CA ALA A 264 27.85 14.52 -30.49
C ALA A 264 29.14 14.25 -31.30
N GLY A 265 29.00 13.99 -32.59
CA GLY A 265 30.11 13.70 -33.48
C GLY A 265 30.07 14.53 -34.78
N GLN A 266 31.17 14.63 -35.51
CA GLN A 266 31.23 15.23 -36.85
C GLN A 266 30.59 16.64 -36.97
N LYS A 267 31.08 17.61 -36.18
CA LYS A 267 30.56 19.00 -36.13
C LYS A 267 29.09 19.11 -35.73
N SER A 268 28.54 18.10 -35.04
CA SER A 268 27.17 18.11 -34.51
C SER A 268 27.11 18.62 -33.08
N PHE A 269 25.91 18.98 -32.65
CA PHE A 269 25.65 19.50 -31.32
C PHE A 269 24.50 18.79 -30.67
N ALA A 270 24.70 18.28 -29.47
CA ALA A 270 23.66 17.62 -28.69
C ALA A 270 23.47 18.29 -27.34
N VAL A 271 22.25 18.71 -27.04
CA VAL A 271 21.86 19.30 -25.76
C VAL A 271 20.77 18.43 -25.13
N ALA A 272 20.96 18.10 -23.87
CA ALA A 272 19.92 17.45 -23.11
C ALA A 272 19.81 18.12 -21.73
N GLY A 273 18.58 18.38 -21.27
CA GLY A 273 18.36 18.97 -19.95
C GLY A 273 17.21 19.96 -19.90
N LEU A 274 17.08 20.58 -18.74
CA LEU A 274 16.19 21.71 -18.50
C LEU A 274 16.89 22.99 -19.02
N ALA A 275 16.18 23.75 -19.83
CA ALA A 275 16.66 25.08 -20.25
C ALA A 275 15.55 26.10 -20.02
N ASN A 276 15.87 27.18 -19.33
CA ASN A 276 15.00 28.33 -19.16
C ASN A 276 15.60 29.50 -19.95
N ASN A 277 14.83 30.07 -20.87
CA ASN A 277 15.24 31.24 -21.70
C ASN A 277 16.57 31.03 -22.45
N PHE A 278 16.83 29.82 -22.95
CA PHE A 278 18.06 29.50 -23.65
C PHE A 278 17.97 29.92 -25.11
N ASP A 279 18.89 30.79 -25.53
CA ASP A 279 18.98 31.23 -26.93
C ASP A 279 19.80 30.25 -27.76
N PHE A 280 19.10 29.46 -28.59
CA PHE A 280 19.73 28.51 -29.49
C PHE A 280 20.38 29.12 -30.71
N THR A 281 20.17 30.39 -31.00
CA THR A 281 20.72 31.06 -32.21
C THR A 281 22.25 31.10 -32.21
N CYS A 282 22.87 31.04 -31.01
CA CYS A 282 24.32 30.97 -30.87
C CYS A 282 24.95 29.68 -31.38
N PHE A 283 24.17 28.60 -31.51
CA PHE A 283 24.68 27.25 -31.85
C PHE A 283 24.32 26.79 -33.26
N VAL A 284 23.50 27.55 -33.95
CA VAL A 284 23.22 27.27 -35.37
C VAL A 284 24.38 27.84 -36.18
N PRO A 285 25.17 26.99 -36.88
CA PRO A 285 26.22 27.50 -37.75
C PRO A 285 25.58 28.42 -38.78
N ARG A 286 26.04 29.69 -38.83
CA ARG A 286 25.66 30.61 -39.90
C ARG A 286 26.09 29.95 -41.22
N ARG A 287 25.14 29.56 -42.06
CA ARG A 287 25.43 29.23 -43.44
C ARG A 287 26.07 30.48 -44.04
N ASN A 288 27.36 30.42 -44.30
CA ASN A 288 27.99 31.34 -45.20
C ASN A 288 27.52 30.94 -46.61
N ASP A 289 26.58 31.71 -47.16
CA ASP A 289 26.24 31.67 -48.56
C ASP A 289 27.43 32.09 -49.42
#